data_b71680eebe763f9d05662a3036041d79
#
_entry.id   b71680eebe763f9d05662a3036041d79
#
_cell.length_a   1.000
_cell.length_b   1.000
_cell.length_c   1.000
_cell.angle_alpha   90.00
_cell.angle_beta   90.00
_cell.angle_gamma   90.00
#
_symmetry.space_group_name_H-M   'P 1'
#
loop_
_entity.id
_entity.type
_entity.pdbx_description
1 polymer ?
#
loop_
_entity_poly.entity_id
_entity_poly.type
_entity_poly.pdbx_seq_one_letter_code
_entity_poly.pdbx_strand_id
1 'polypeptide(L)'
;SKYTTQRKEDDEVEILSGVFEGKTTGTPIGLLIRNKDQKSKDYDDLKDVFRPSHADYVYSKKYGFRDHRGGGRSSARETAMRVAAGAVAKKYLIERLNISVTGYLSQIGSIKINSIDLSEINNNPFFCPDKNVLKDIENLIDKLRKEGDSIGAKIEVVVSNLPVGLGEPVFDKLEADLAKGLMSINAVKGFEVGKGFDLVSAKGSESRDEMSPD
;
A
#
# COMPACT_ATOMS: atom_id res chain seq x y z
N SER A 1 -16.74 4.58 -1.21
CA SER A 1 -17.23 3.81 -0.05
C SER A 1 -17.53 4.74 1.13
N LYS A 2 -18.50 4.40 1.99
CA LYS A 2 -18.77 5.13 3.24
C LYS A 2 -17.61 5.08 4.25
N TYR A 3 -16.67 4.17 4.03
CA TYR A 3 -15.51 3.94 4.91
C TYR A 3 -14.24 4.65 4.45
N THR A 4 -14.28 5.35 3.32
CA THR A 4 -13.16 6.11 2.77
C THR A 4 -13.43 7.61 2.84
N THR A 5 -12.42 8.43 2.49
CA THR A 5 -12.62 9.88 2.36
C THR A 5 -13.80 10.20 1.44
N GLN A 6 -14.56 11.24 1.79
CA GLN A 6 -15.73 11.67 1.01
C GLN A 6 -15.35 12.61 -0.16
N ARG A 7 -14.07 12.82 -0.42
CA ARG A 7 -13.62 13.57 -1.59
C ARG A 7 -14.01 12.84 -2.86
N LYS A 8 -14.56 13.57 -3.83
CA LYS A 8 -14.95 13.06 -5.13
C LYS A 8 -13.80 13.26 -6.10
N GLU A 9 -12.88 12.33 -6.10
CA GLU A 9 -11.79 12.28 -7.06
C GLU A 9 -11.93 11.02 -7.90
N ASP A 10 -12.01 11.18 -9.22
CA ASP A 10 -12.18 10.05 -10.15
C ASP A 10 -10.88 9.27 -10.29
N ASP A 11 -9.73 9.88 -9.92
CA ASP A 11 -8.38 9.32 -10.03
C ASP A 11 -8.06 8.75 -11.42
N GLU A 12 -8.65 9.36 -12.44
CA GLU A 12 -8.44 8.98 -13.82
C GLU A 12 -6.99 9.21 -14.23
N VAL A 13 -6.36 8.17 -14.76
CA VAL A 13 -4.95 8.20 -15.17
C VAL A 13 -4.85 8.57 -16.64
N GLU A 14 -4.19 9.69 -16.94
CA GLU A 14 -3.79 10.07 -18.28
C GLU A 14 -2.42 9.44 -18.60
N ILE A 15 -2.32 8.72 -19.74
CA ILE A 15 -1.04 8.19 -20.24
C ILE A 15 -0.47 9.23 -21.20
N LEU A 16 0.65 9.84 -20.84
CA LEU A 16 1.25 10.93 -21.61
C LEU A 16 2.31 10.47 -22.61
N SER A 17 2.92 9.31 -22.38
CA SER A 17 3.98 8.76 -23.23
C SER A 17 4.17 7.26 -23.01
N GLY A 18 4.96 6.62 -23.88
CA GLY A 18 5.39 5.24 -23.74
C GLY A 18 4.37 4.19 -24.19
N VAL A 19 3.22 4.62 -24.72
CA VAL A 19 2.17 3.73 -25.25
C VAL A 19 1.68 4.24 -26.58
N PHE A 20 1.54 3.35 -27.57
CA PHE A 20 0.96 3.61 -28.88
C PHE A 20 0.06 2.44 -29.27
N GLU A 21 -1.16 2.71 -29.72
CA GLU A 21 -2.17 1.71 -30.11
C GLU A 21 -2.34 0.58 -29.09
N GLY A 22 -2.38 0.92 -27.78
CA GLY A 22 -2.56 -0.03 -26.68
C GLY A 22 -1.33 -0.90 -26.37
N LYS A 23 -0.17 -0.62 -26.94
CA LYS A 23 1.08 -1.34 -26.71
C LYS A 23 2.16 -0.41 -26.16
N THR A 24 2.99 -0.94 -25.28
CA THR A 24 4.17 -0.22 -24.80
C THR A 24 5.23 -0.13 -25.89
N THR A 25 5.87 1.03 -26.01
CA THR A 25 6.88 1.32 -27.04
C THR A 25 8.31 1.03 -26.59
N GLY A 26 8.52 0.60 -25.33
CA GLY A 26 9.86 0.43 -24.76
C GLY A 26 10.49 1.73 -24.25
N THR A 27 9.79 2.87 -24.39
CA THR A 27 10.22 4.16 -23.84
C THR A 27 9.55 4.39 -22.47
N PRO A 28 10.00 5.39 -21.67
CA PRO A 28 9.37 5.70 -20.39
C PRO A 28 7.88 5.99 -20.50
N ILE A 29 7.08 5.39 -19.62
CA ILE A 29 5.64 5.61 -19.54
C ILE A 29 5.38 6.77 -18.60
N GLY A 30 4.90 7.88 -19.13
CA GLY A 30 4.46 9.03 -18.35
C GLY A 30 3.00 8.87 -17.94
N LEU A 31 2.74 9.01 -16.63
CA LEU A 31 1.38 8.92 -16.07
C LEU A 31 1.05 10.21 -15.31
N LEU A 32 -0.17 10.70 -15.47
CA LEU A 32 -0.67 11.88 -14.78
C LEU A 32 -2.05 11.59 -14.18
N ILE A 33 -2.26 11.98 -12.93
CA ILE A 33 -3.59 12.06 -12.30
C ILE A 33 -3.82 13.51 -11.89
N ARG A 34 -4.90 14.11 -12.36
CA ARG A 34 -5.25 15.48 -12.02
C ARG A 34 -5.92 15.53 -10.65
N ASN A 35 -5.50 16.50 -9.84
CA ASN A 35 -6.11 16.75 -8.53
C ASN A 35 -7.33 17.68 -8.71
N LYS A 36 -8.53 17.09 -8.82
CA LYS A 36 -9.77 17.84 -9.15
C LYS A 36 -10.48 18.43 -7.92
N ASP A 37 -10.34 17.83 -6.74
CA ASP A 37 -11.02 18.23 -5.50
C ASP A 37 -10.04 18.77 -4.44
N GLN A 38 -9.05 19.55 -4.89
CA GLN A 38 -8.11 20.23 -3.99
C GLN A 38 -8.79 21.42 -3.33
N LYS A 39 -8.84 21.41 -1.98
CA LYS A 39 -9.36 22.49 -1.15
C LYS A 39 -8.23 23.19 -0.41
N SER A 40 -7.47 24.01 -1.12
CA SER A 40 -6.29 24.69 -0.56
C SER A 40 -6.62 25.57 0.65
N LYS A 41 -7.83 26.18 0.67
CA LYS A 41 -8.31 27.01 1.77
C LYS A 41 -8.46 26.27 3.10
N ASP A 42 -8.71 24.95 3.06
CA ASP A 42 -8.83 24.12 4.27
C ASP A 42 -7.48 23.98 5.02
N TYR A 43 -6.40 24.45 4.43
CA TYR A 43 -5.03 24.36 4.95
C TYR A 43 -4.42 25.70 5.35
N ASP A 44 -5.13 26.82 5.20
CA ASP A 44 -4.60 28.15 5.51
C ASP A 44 -4.24 28.28 7.00
N ASP A 45 -5.06 27.74 7.89
CA ASP A 45 -4.81 27.71 9.34
C ASP A 45 -3.62 26.82 9.74
N LEU A 46 -3.15 25.97 8.82
CA LEU A 46 -2.04 25.05 9.04
C LEU A 46 -0.71 25.63 8.55
N LYS A 47 -0.69 26.85 8.04
CA LYS A 47 0.53 27.47 7.49
C LYS A 47 1.67 27.51 8.52
N ASP A 48 1.36 27.93 9.73
CA ASP A 48 2.33 28.16 10.80
C ASP A 48 2.30 27.07 11.89
N VAL A 49 1.51 26.01 11.68
CA VAL A 49 1.32 24.90 12.63
C VAL A 49 1.75 23.59 12.00
N PHE A 50 2.35 22.71 12.80
CA PHE A 50 2.68 21.35 12.38
C PHE A 50 1.66 20.34 12.91
N ARG A 51 1.12 19.53 12.04
CA ARG A 51 0.20 18.45 12.41
C ARG A 51 0.94 17.32 13.11
N PRO A 52 0.47 16.81 14.24
CA PRO A 52 1.02 15.60 14.87
C PRO A 52 1.03 14.43 13.89
N SER A 53 2.09 13.62 13.92
CA SER A 53 2.28 12.43 13.07
C SER A 53 2.27 12.70 11.56
N HIS A 54 2.37 13.96 11.13
CA HIS A 54 2.46 14.34 9.72
C HIS A 54 3.90 14.76 9.35
N ALA A 55 4.24 14.68 8.08
CA ALA A 55 5.57 15.05 7.58
C ALA A 55 5.86 16.57 7.57
N ASP A 56 4.92 17.40 7.95
CA ASP A 56 5.03 18.87 7.92
C ASP A 56 6.31 19.40 8.57
N TYR A 57 6.56 18.97 9.80
CA TYR A 57 7.74 19.39 10.58
C TYR A 57 9.04 18.97 9.90
N VAL A 58 9.13 17.71 9.51
CA VAL A 58 10.35 17.14 8.92
C VAL A 58 10.66 17.81 7.60
N TYR A 59 9.66 18.03 6.73
CA TYR A 59 9.87 18.71 5.46
C TYR A 59 10.27 20.16 5.66
N SER A 60 9.62 20.88 6.57
CA SER A 60 10.00 22.25 6.89
C SER A 60 11.44 22.36 7.39
N LYS A 61 11.86 21.45 8.27
CA LYS A 61 13.23 21.45 8.81
C LYS A 61 14.27 21.02 7.76
N LYS A 62 13.93 20.03 6.93
CA LYS A 62 14.84 19.50 5.92
C LYS A 62 15.08 20.47 4.76
N TYR A 63 14.02 21.12 4.28
CA TYR A 63 14.06 21.96 3.08
C TYR A 63 14.00 23.45 3.37
N GLY A 64 13.83 23.87 4.63
CA GLY A 64 13.72 25.27 5.03
C GLY A 64 12.33 25.89 4.82
N PHE A 65 11.47 25.25 4.04
CA PHE A 65 10.09 25.67 3.77
C PHE A 65 9.22 24.47 3.38
N ARG A 66 7.92 24.66 3.36
CA ARG A 66 6.96 23.67 2.87
C ARG A 66 5.79 24.35 2.16
N ASP A 67 5.19 23.67 1.22
CA ASP A 67 3.88 24.06 0.69
C ASP A 67 2.80 23.51 1.64
N HIS A 68 2.10 24.41 2.34
CA HIS A 68 1.07 24.05 3.32
C HIS A 68 -0.28 23.74 2.69
N ARG A 69 -0.50 24.07 1.40
CA ARG A 69 -1.81 24.02 0.71
C ARG A 69 -2.35 22.61 0.48
N GLY A 70 -1.69 21.60 0.96
CA GLY A 70 -2.04 20.19 0.74
C GLY A 70 -1.49 19.64 -0.59
N GLY A 71 -1.52 18.32 -0.72
CA GLY A 71 -0.89 17.64 -1.86
C GLY A 71 0.64 17.54 -1.73
N GLY A 72 1.31 17.34 -2.84
CA GLY A 72 2.76 17.18 -2.86
C GLY A 72 3.27 15.90 -2.21
N ARG A 73 4.60 15.80 -2.05
CA ARG A 73 5.27 14.58 -1.57
C ARG A 73 5.03 14.25 -0.10
N SER A 74 4.64 15.22 0.71
CA SER A 74 4.28 15.00 2.11
C SER A 74 2.86 14.46 2.30
N SER A 75 2.03 14.53 1.25
CA SER A 75 0.65 14.05 1.28
C SER A 75 0.57 12.57 0.97
N ALA A 76 -0.34 11.86 1.65
CA ALA A 76 -0.70 10.47 1.30
C ALA A 76 -1.25 10.35 -0.14
N ARG A 77 -1.70 11.44 -0.75
CA ARG A 77 -2.16 11.52 -2.14
C ARG A 77 -1.11 11.02 -3.15
N GLU A 78 0.18 11.13 -2.84
CA GLU A 78 1.25 10.61 -3.71
C GLU A 78 1.14 9.09 -3.95
N THR A 79 0.45 8.35 -3.05
CA THR A 79 0.25 6.90 -3.22
C THR A 79 -0.61 6.55 -4.44
N ALA A 80 -1.46 7.47 -4.94
CA ALA A 80 -2.22 7.28 -6.17
C ALA A 80 -1.30 6.99 -7.37
N MET A 81 -0.14 7.66 -7.44
CA MET A 81 0.86 7.42 -8.49
C MET A 81 1.51 6.04 -8.36
N ARG A 82 1.71 5.55 -7.13
CA ARG A 82 2.24 4.19 -6.90
C ARG A 82 1.24 3.14 -7.38
N VAL A 83 -0.06 3.36 -7.13
CA VAL A 83 -1.13 2.46 -7.59
C VAL A 83 -1.19 2.44 -9.12
N ALA A 84 -1.12 3.60 -9.77
CA ALA A 84 -1.10 3.70 -11.22
C ALA A 84 0.11 2.97 -11.85
N ALA A 85 1.32 3.23 -11.33
CA ALA A 85 2.52 2.53 -11.79
C ALA A 85 2.48 1.03 -11.49
N GLY A 86 1.96 0.67 -10.30
CA GLY A 86 1.77 -0.72 -9.89
C GLY A 86 0.81 -1.48 -10.80
N ALA A 87 -0.25 -0.83 -11.31
CA ALA A 87 -1.16 -1.46 -12.27
C ALA A 87 -0.46 -1.85 -13.58
N VAL A 88 0.41 -0.97 -14.10
CA VAL A 88 1.24 -1.27 -15.28
C VAL A 88 2.19 -2.43 -14.99
N ALA A 89 2.88 -2.40 -13.84
CA ALA A 89 3.80 -3.44 -13.44
C ALA A 89 3.09 -4.81 -13.26
N LYS A 90 1.93 -4.83 -12.57
CA LYS A 90 1.14 -6.06 -12.40
C LYS A 90 0.70 -6.66 -13.74
N LYS A 91 0.26 -5.83 -14.67
CA LYS A 91 -0.11 -6.28 -16.01
C LYS A 91 1.07 -6.95 -16.72
N TYR A 92 2.25 -6.33 -16.69
CA TYR A 92 3.47 -6.90 -17.27
C TYR A 92 3.84 -8.24 -16.61
N LEU A 93 3.84 -8.28 -15.27
CA LEU A 93 4.21 -9.47 -14.50
C LEU A 93 3.32 -10.67 -14.83
N ILE A 94 2.00 -10.45 -14.90
CA ILE A 94 1.07 -11.55 -15.19
C ILE A 94 1.11 -11.98 -16.66
N GLU A 95 1.15 -11.04 -17.60
CA GLU A 95 1.09 -11.35 -19.03
C GLU A 95 2.39 -11.94 -19.60
N ARG A 96 3.54 -11.57 -19.02
CA ARG A 96 4.85 -11.94 -19.53
C ARG A 96 5.55 -13.01 -18.69
N LEU A 97 5.29 -13.05 -17.42
CA LEU A 97 6.03 -13.89 -16.48
C LEU A 97 5.11 -14.82 -15.67
N ASN A 98 3.78 -14.73 -15.87
CA ASN A 98 2.79 -15.48 -15.10
C ASN A 98 2.92 -15.26 -13.57
N ILE A 99 3.50 -14.14 -13.15
CA ILE A 99 3.63 -13.77 -11.74
C ILE A 99 2.40 -12.99 -11.33
N SER A 100 1.73 -13.42 -10.26
CA SER A 100 0.60 -12.70 -9.68
C SER A 100 0.96 -12.09 -8.32
N VAL A 101 0.44 -10.88 -8.07
CA VAL A 101 0.61 -10.16 -6.80
C VAL A 101 -0.77 -9.84 -6.24
N THR A 102 -1.06 -10.35 -5.05
CA THR A 102 -2.36 -10.18 -4.38
C THR A 102 -2.13 -9.61 -2.99
N GLY A 103 -2.77 -8.48 -2.69
CA GLY A 103 -2.75 -7.87 -1.37
C GLY A 103 -4.12 -7.94 -0.71
N TYR A 104 -4.16 -8.16 0.60
CA TYR A 104 -5.41 -8.21 1.37
C TYR A 104 -5.20 -7.77 2.82
N LEU A 105 -6.31 -7.37 3.45
CA LEU A 105 -6.36 -7.05 4.87
C LEU A 105 -6.28 -8.34 5.69
N SER A 106 -5.26 -8.50 6.53
CA SER A 106 -5.12 -9.64 7.43
C SER A 106 -5.46 -9.34 8.88
N GLN A 107 -5.37 -8.07 9.28
CA GLN A 107 -5.77 -7.64 10.62
C GLN A 107 -6.12 -6.16 10.65
N ILE A 108 -7.11 -5.78 11.45
CA ILE A 108 -7.40 -4.39 11.80
C ILE A 108 -7.68 -4.28 13.30
N GLY A 109 -6.88 -3.47 14.01
CA GLY A 109 -6.92 -3.46 15.46
C GLY A 109 -6.70 -4.86 16.04
N SER A 110 -7.64 -5.33 16.87
CA SER A 110 -7.62 -6.69 17.44
C SER A 110 -8.29 -7.75 16.56
N ILE A 111 -8.96 -7.36 15.49
CA ILE A 111 -9.69 -8.29 14.61
C ILE A 111 -8.71 -8.89 13.61
N LYS A 112 -8.47 -10.19 13.71
CA LYS A 112 -7.65 -10.98 12.77
C LYS A 112 -8.56 -11.82 11.89
N ILE A 113 -8.14 -12.09 10.65
CA ILE A 113 -8.78 -13.08 9.78
C ILE A 113 -8.53 -14.49 10.32
N ASN A 114 -9.49 -15.38 10.11
CA ASN A 114 -9.39 -16.79 10.47
C ASN A 114 -9.34 -17.71 9.25
N SER A 115 -9.72 -17.17 8.09
CA SER A 115 -9.74 -17.91 6.82
C SER A 115 -9.34 -16.99 5.68
N ILE A 116 -8.79 -17.60 4.61
CA ILE A 116 -8.37 -16.87 3.42
C ILE A 116 -9.13 -17.45 2.22
N ASP A 117 -10.07 -16.67 1.70
CA ASP A 117 -10.71 -16.90 0.41
C ASP A 117 -10.36 -15.69 -0.49
N LEU A 118 -9.42 -15.89 -1.40
CA LEU A 118 -8.94 -14.83 -2.28
C LEU A 118 -10.04 -14.28 -3.21
N SER A 119 -11.10 -15.04 -3.47
CA SER A 119 -12.23 -14.57 -4.28
C SER A 119 -13.07 -13.50 -3.59
N GLU A 120 -13.02 -13.43 -2.25
CA GLU A 120 -13.77 -12.46 -1.44
C GLU A 120 -13.09 -11.08 -1.36
N ILE A 121 -11.82 -10.96 -1.70
CA ILE A 121 -11.03 -9.72 -1.53
C ILE A 121 -11.70 -8.53 -2.23
N ASN A 122 -12.20 -8.72 -3.44
CA ASN A 122 -12.84 -7.67 -4.23
C ASN A 122 -14.35 -7.54 -4.01
N ASN A 123 -14.94 -8.40 -3.17
CA ASN A 123 -16.39 -8.44 -2.92
C ASN A 123 -16.81 -7.59 -1.71
N ASN A 124 -15.85 -6.98 -1.02
CA ASN A 124 -16.11 -6.13 0.14
C ASN A 124 -15.22 -4.87 0.15
N PRO A 125 -15.62 -3.82 0.86
CA PRO A 125 -14.91 -2.54 0.83
C PRO A 125 -13.59 -2.51 1.62
N PHE A 126 -13.25 -3.59 2.31
CA PHE A 126 -12.06 -3.71 3.17
C PHE A 126 -10.94 -4.53 2.52
N PHE A 127 -11.19 -5.11 1.35
CA PHE A 127 -10.26 -6.06 0.71
C PHE A 127 -9.89 -7.21 1.66
N CYS A 128 -10.86 -7.67 2.44
CA CYS A 128 -10.69 -8.73 3.43
C CYS A 128 -11.07 -10.09 2.83
N PRO A 129 -10.22 -11.12 2.92
CA PRO A 129 -10.52 -12.45 2.39
C PRO A 129 -11.42 -13.30 3.29
N ASP A 130 -11.74 -12.83 4.50
CA ASP A 130 -12.60 -13.53 5.46
C ASP A 130 -13.94 -12.81 5.66
N LYS A 131 -14.98 -13.35 5.03
CA LYS A 131 -16.33 -12.77 5.15
C LYS A 131 -16.92 -12.82 6.57
N ASN A 132 -16.43 -13.72 7.42
CA ASN A 132 -17.00 -13.92 8.75
C ASN A 132 -16.66 -12.75 9.70
N VAL A 133 -15.56 -12.03 9.45
CA VAL A 133 -15.13 -10.89 10.29
C VAL A 133 -15.61 -9.54 9.76
N LEU A 134 -16.24 -9.48 8.58
CA LEU A 134 -16.61 -8.21 7.95
C LEU A 134 -17.53 -7.37 8.83
N LYS A 135 -18.47 -7.99 9.54
CA LYS A 135 -19.40 -7.28 10.42
C LYS A 135 -18.70 -6.66 11.61
N ASP A 136 -17.72 -7.33 12.16
CA ASP A 136 -16.91 -6.81 13.28
C ASP A 136 -16.04 -5.66 12.83
N ILE A 137 -15.46 -5.75 11.62
CA ILE A 137 -14.70 -4.65 10.99
C ILE A 137 -15.60 -3.43 10.78
N GLU A 138 -16.80 -3.61 10.23
CA GLU A 138 -17.77 -2.51 10.07
C GLU A 138 -18.08 -1.81 11.39
N ASN A 139 -18.40 -2.60 12.43
CA ASN A 139 -18.74 -2.08 13.75
C ASN A 139 -17.56 -1.30 14.36
N LEU A 140 -16.33 -1.82 14.23
CA LEU A 140 -15.12 -1.16 14.71
C LEU A 140 -14.92 0.18 14.01
N ILE A 141 -15.00 0.21 12.68
CA ILE A 141 -14.80 1.45 11.90
C ILE A 141 -15.89 2.48 12.19
N ASP A 142 -17.16 2.04 12.28
CA ASP A 142 -18.27 2.94 12.60
C ASP A 142 -18.14 3.53 14.03
N LYS A 143 -17.60 2.77 14.99
CA LYS A 143 -17.28 3.23 16.34
C LYS A 143 -16.18 4.28 16.30
N LEU A 144 -15.02 3.97 15.71
CA LEU A 144 -13.87 4.88 15.59
C LEU A 144 -14.24 6.19 14.90
N ARG A 145 -15.07 6.10 13.85
CA ARG A 145 -15.55 7.28 13.14
C ARG A 145 -16.39 8.19 14.02
N LYS A 146 -17.23 7.66 14.91
CA LYS A 146 -18.02 8.45 15.88
C LYS A 146 -17.11 9.08 16.95
N GLU A 147 -16.05 8.41 17.31
CA GLU A 147 -15.06 8.87 18.29
C GLU A 147 -14.04 9.86 17.68
N GLY A 148 -14.02 10.00 16.35
CA GLY A 148 -13.02 10.82 15.64
C GLY A 148 -11.61 10.26 15.74
N ASP A 149 -11.47 8.94 15.86
CA ASP A 149 -10.21 8.25 16.07
C ASP A 149 -9.84 7.34 14.88
N SER A 150 -8.66 6.73 14.94
CA SER A 150 -8.12 5.83 13.91
C SER A 150 -7.48 4.60 14.55
N ILE A 151 -7.25 3.57 13.74
CA ILE A 151 -6.61 2.33 14.18
C ILE A 151 -5.68 1.79 13.11
N GLY A 152 -4.67 1.03 13.51
CA GLY A 152 -3.73 0.38 12.62
C GLY A 152 -4.30 -0.87 11.97
N ALA A 153 -3.68 -1.25 10.85
CA ALA A 153 -4.01 -2.46 10.11
C ALA A 153 -2.75 -3.19 9.64
N LYS A 154 -2.86 -4.49 9.44
CA LYS A 154 -1.87 -5.35 8.78
C LYS A 154 -2.40 -5.75 7.42
N ILE A 155 -1.59 -5.51 6.40
CA ILE A 155 -1.84 -5.94 5.03
C ILE A 155 -0.85 -7.06 4.71
N GLU A 156 -1.34 -8.14 4.14
CA GLU A 156 -0.49 -9.19 3.58
C GLU A 156 -0.47 -9.08 2.06
N VAL A 157 0.71 -9.30 1.50
CA VAL A 157 0.92 -9.35 0.05
C VAL A 157 1.53 -10.70 -0.29
N VAL A 158 0.83 -11.46 -1.13
CA VAL A 158 1.27 -12.76 -1.61
C VAL A 158 1.68 -12.63 -3.07
N VAL A 159 2.84 -13.17 -3.39
CA VAL A 159 3.34 -13.26 -4.76
C VAL A 159 3.41 -14.71 -5.16
N SER A 160 2.75 -15.08 -6.25
CA SER A 160 2.76 -16.46 -6.77
C SER A 160 3.59 -16.53 -8.05
N ASN A 161 4.19 -17.71 -8.27
CA ASN A 161 5.03 -18.03 -9.44
C ASN A 161 6.30 -17.16 -9.54
N LEU A 162 6.82 -16.73 -8.40
CA LEU A 162 8.07 -15.97 -8.36
C LEU A 162 9.25 -16.88 -8.73
N PRO A 163 10.08 -16.52 -9.72
CA PRO A 163 11.24 -17.33 -10.08
C PRO A 163 12.32 -17.28 -8.99
N VAL A 164 13.05 -18.36 -8.86
CA VAL A 164 14.22 -18.45 -7.97
C VAL A 164 15.35 -17.59 -8.51
N GLY A 165 16.17 -17.00 -7.62
CA GLY A 165 17.38 -16.27 -7.97
C GLY A 165 17.19 -14.76 -8.15
N LEU A 166 16.10 -14.19 -7.60
CA LEU A 166 15.91 -12.75 -7.55
C LEU A 166 16.68 -12.11 -6.38
N GLY A 167 16.96 -10.83 -6.55
CA GLY A 167 17.78 -10.05 -5.60
C GLY A 167 19.28 -10.30 -5.78
N GLU A 168 20.07 -9.46 -5.13
CA GLU A 168 21.54 -9.51 -5.19
C GLU A 168 22.18 -9.45 -3.80
N PRO A 169 23.15 -10.32 -3.48
CA PRO A 169 23.90 -10.18 -2.24
C PRO A 169 24.80 -8.91 -2.32
N VAL A 170 25.10 -8.23 -1.25
CA VAL A 170 24.74 -8.47 0.15
C VAL A 170 23.57 -7.58 0.55
N PHE A 171 23.43 -6.37 -0.06
CA PHE A 171 22.53 -5.33 0.37
C PHE A 171 21.20 -5.30 -0.40
N ASP A 172 21.16 -5.84 -1.61
CA ASP A 172 20.01 -5.77 -2.51
C ASP A 172 19.28 -7.14 -2.60
N LYS A 173 19.26 -7.88 -1.48
CA LYS A 173 18.41 -9.08 -1.35
C LYS A 173 16.95 -8.71 -1.62
N LEU A 174 16.18 -9.64 -2.16
CA LEU A 174 14.78 -9.41 -2.51
C LEU A 174 13.98 -8.82 -1.35
N GLU A 175 14.13 -9.38 -0.15
CA GLU A 175 13.44 -8.86 1.05
C GLU A 175 13.90 -7.45 1.45
N ALA A 176 15.15 -7.09 1.18
CA ALA A 176 15.66 -5.73 1.44
C ALA A 176 15.05 -4.71 0.47
N ASP A 177 14.95 -5.05 -0.81
CA ASP A 177 14.31 -4.20 -1.81
C ASP A 177 12.80 -4.07 -1.57
N LEU A 178 12.14 -5.17 -1.20
CA LEU A 178 10.73 -5.16 -0.82
C LEU A 178 10.51 -4.28 0.42
N ALA A 179 11.37 -4.40 1.45
CA ALA A 179 11.31 -3.56 2.64
C ALA A 179 11.46 -2.08 2.29
N LYS A 180 12.44 -1.72 1.46
CA LYS A 180 12.65 -0.35 0.98
C LYS A 180 11.42 0.18 0.24
N GLY A 181 10.84 -0.62 -0.65
CA GLY A 181 9.64 -0.25 -1.40
C GLY A 181 8.44 -0.05 -0.49
N LEU A 182 8.11 -1.02 0.36
CA LEU A 182 6.93 -1.00 1.22
C LEU A 182 7.05 0.02 2.37
N MET A 183 8.23 0.14 3.00
CA MET A 183 8.47 1.15 4.04
C MET A 183 8.49 2.59 3.50
N SER A 184 8.61 2.79 2.19
CA SER A 184 8.48 4.10 1.56
C SER A 184 7.03 4.56 1.37
N ILE A 185 6.04 3.67 1.57
CA ILE A 185 4.61 4.02 1.54
C ILE A 185 4.26 4.79 2.81
N ASN A 186 3.50 5.88 2.64
CA ASN A 186 3.09 6.72 3.77
C ASN A 186 2.33 5.89 4.82
N ALA A 187 2.60 6.19 6.09
CA ALA A 187 2.02 5.55 7.28
C ALA A 187 2.43 4.07 7.52
N VAL A 188 3.17 3.43 6.65
CA VAL A 188 3.76 2.12 6.95
C VAL A 188 4.80 2.25 8.05
N LYS A 189 4.73 1.38 9.07
CA LYS A 189 5.59 1.40 10.25
C LYS A 189 6.29 0.07 10.53
N GLY A 190 5.93 -0.98 9.82
CA GLY A 190 6.54 -2.29 9.95
C GLY A 190 6.50 -3.06 8.64
N PHE A 191 7.48 -3.92 8.45
CA PHE A 191 7.60 -4.86 7.35
C PHE A 191 8.10 -6.18 7.88
N GLU A 192 7.51 -7.26 7.45
CA GLU A 192 7.88 -8.62 7.81
C GLU A 192 7.88 -9.51 6.55
N VAL A 193 8.72 -10.53 6.54
CA VAL A 193 8.75 -11.58 5.52
C VAL A 193 8.49 -12.93 6.17
N GLY A 194 7.62 -13.74 5.58
CA GLY A 194 7.23 -15.03 6.13
C GLY A 194 6.58 -14.90 7.50
N LYS A 195 7.10 -15.61 8.49
CA LYS A 195 6.63 -15.54 9.88
C LYS A 195 7.08 -14.27 10.62
N GLY A 196 8.03 -13.51 10.04
CA GLY A 196 8.50 -12.25 10.61
C GLY A 196 8.98 -12.40 12.06
N PHE A 197 8.50 -11.54 12.96
CA PHE A 197 8.88 -11.55 14.37
C PHE A 197 8.35 -12.77 15.15
N ASP A 198 7.38 -13.52 14.62
CA ASP A 198 6.92 -14.76 15.27
C ASP A 198 8.01 -15.85 15.30
N LEU A 199 9.04 -15.72 14.46
CA LEU A 199 10.21 -16.60 14.48
C LEU A 199 11.00 -16.54 15.82
N VAL A 200 10.88 -15.44 16.58
CA VAL A 200 11.58 -15.29 17.87
C VAL A 200 11.18 -16.39 18.86
N SER A 201 9.94 -16.85 18.80
CA SER A 201 9.40 -17.90 19.66
C SER A 201 9.43 -19.31 19.06
N ALA A 202 9.85 -19.44 17.81
CA ALA A 202 9.90 -20.71 17.11
C ALA A 202 11.29 -21.35 17.21
N LYS A 203 11.34 -22.69 17.29
CA LYS A 203 12.59 -23.42 17.14
C LYS A 203 13.02 -23.47 15.68
N GLY A 204 14.35 -23.53 15.43
CA GLY A 204 14.87 -23.61 14.08
C GLY A 204 14.33 -24.82 13.29
N SER A 205 14.09 -25.95 13.94
CA SER A 205 13.48 -27.14 13.33
C SER A 205 12.01 -26.95 12.92
N GLU A 206 11.31 -25.97 13.48
CA GLU A 206 9.89 -25.66 13.21
C GLU A 206 9.73 -24.56 12.14
N SER A 207 10.82 -23.91 11.79
CA SER A 207 10.81 -22.72 10.91
C SER A 207 11.73 -22.83 9.69
N ARG A 208 12.36 -23.99 9.49
CA ARG A 208 13.19 -24.22 8.29
C ARG A 208 12.29 -24.51 7.08
N ASP A 209 12.72 -24.05 5.93
CA ASP A 209 12.13 -24.41 4.65
C ASP A 209 12.62 -25.81 4.26
N GLU A 210 11.71 -26.76 4.14
CA GLU A 210 12.03 -28.12 3.73
C GLU A 210 11.95 -28.23 2.20
N MET A 211 12.98 -28.80 1.60
CA MET A 211 13.00 -29.12 0.17
C MET A 211 12.25 -30.42 -0.04
N SER A 212 11.25 -30.42 -0.94
CA SER A 212 10.63 -31.65 -1.43
C SER A 212 11.15 -31.97 -2.84
N PRO A 213 11.33 -33.23 -3.18
CA PRO A 213 11.61 -33.59 -4.57
C PRO A 213 10.42 -33.26 -5.46
N ASP A 214 10.68 -32.80 -6.69
CA ASP A 214 9.67 -32.53 -7.72
C ASP A 214 8.93 -33.84 -8.14
#